data_5d092eacfe66c48775108269e7a253d6
#
_entry.id   5d092eacfe66c48775108269e7a253d6
#
_cell.length_a   1.000
_cell.length_b   1.000
_cell.length_c   1.000
_cell.angle_alpha   90.00
_cell.angle_beta   90.00
_cell.angle_gamma   90.00
#
_symmetry.space_group_name_H-M   'P 1'
#
loop_
_entity.id
_entity.type
_entity.pdbx_description
1 polymer ?
#
loop_
_entity_poly.entity_id
_entity_poly.type
_entity_poly.pdbx_seq_one_letter_code
_entity_poly.pdbx_strand_id
1 'polypeptide(L)'
;APDPAGEISLKHVGRAIAEGTPPAVVADHVLDAVRADRYWVFPNPDFVEIAMDRFQTIGEGIDPQPVEQMPGMPPRSQIVAEVMAALFGTPE
;
A
#
# COMPACT_ATOMS: atom_id res chain seq x y z
N ALA A 1 0.52 -4.13 -26.97
CA ALA A 1 -0.44 -3.04 -27.05
C ALA A 1 -0.26 -2.09 -25.87
N PRO A 2 -0.51 -0.78 -26.04
CA PRO A 2 -0.39 0.15 -24.92
C PRO A 2 -1.41 -0.19 -23.83
N ASP A 3 -0.95 -0.16 -22.59
CA ASP A 3 -1.76 -0.40 -21.40
C ASP A 3 -1.63 0.79 -20.44
N PRO A 4 -2.41 1.87 -20.66
CA PRO A 4 -2.31 3.06 -19.83
C PRO A 4 -2.54 2.81 -18.33
N ALA A 5 -3.46 1.92 -17.98
CA ALA A 5 -3.72 1.57 -16.59
C ALA A 5 -2.51 0.87 -15.95
N GLY A 6 -1.91 -0.08 -16.67
CA GLY A 6 -0.70 -0.78 -16.21
C GLY A 6 0.49 0.15 -16.07
N GLU A 7 0.68 1.08 -17.00
CA GLU A 7 1.76 2.07 -16.94
C GLU A 7 1.61 3.00 -15.74
N ILE A 8 0.41 3.48 -15.46
CA ILE A 8 0.11 4.32 -14.30
C ILE A 8 0.38 3.55 -13.01
N SER A 9 -0.10 2.30 -12.93
CA SER A 9 0.15 1.44 -11.76
C SER A 9 1.64 1.21 -11.53
N LEU A 10 2.40 0.88 -12.59
CA LEU A 10 3.84 0.69 -12.50
C LEU A 10 4.58 1.95 -12.04
N LYS A 11 4.15 3.12 -12.49
CA LYS A 11 4.72 4.39 -12.07
C LYS A 11 4.60 4.58 -10.55
N HIS A 12 3.40 4.38 -10.00
CA HIS A 12 3.16 4.56 -8.57
C HIS A 12 3.80 3.45 -7.72
N VAL A 13 3.69 2.20 -8.14
CA VAL A 13 4.31 1.06 -7.45
C VAL A 13 5.84 1.16 -7.49
N GLY A 14 6.40 1.51 -8.65
CA GLY A 14 7.85 1.69 -8.80
C GLY A 14 8.39 2.77 -7.86
N ARG A 15 7.67 3.89 -7.74
CA ARG A 15 8.04 4.95 -6.81
C ARG A 15 7.93 4.48 -5.35
N ALA A 16 6.86 3.79 -4.99
CA ALA A 16 6.66 3.27 -3.63
C ALA A 16 7.78 2.30 -3.25
N ILE A 17 8.22 1.44 -4.17
CA ILE A 17 9.34 0.52 -3.94
C ILE A 17 10.65 1.30 -3.78
N ALA A 18 10.90 2.28 -4.66
CA ALA A 18 12.14 3.06 -4.62
C ALA A 18 12.26 3.89 -3.32
N GLU A 19 11.14 4.37 -2.79
CA GLU A 19 11.07 5.16 -1.57
C GLU A 19 10.80 4.30 -0.32
N GLY A 20 10.79 2.98 -0.46
CA GLY A 20 10.48 2.05 0.60
C GLY A 20 11.54 2.02 1.70
N THR A 21 11.23 1.30 2.78
CA THR A 21 12.12 1.17 3.93
C THR A 21 13.43 0.50 3.51
N PRO A 22 14.60 1.10 3.84
CA PRO A 22 15.88 0.48 3.51
C PRO A 22 16.04 -0.89 4.18
N PRO A 23 16.70 -1.86 3.50
CA PRO A 23 16.91 -3.20 4.06
C PRO A 23 17.61 -3.21 5.43
N ALA A 24 18.54 -2.29 5.65
CA ALA A 24 19.25 -2.18 6.94
C ALA A 24 18.30 -1.85 8.09
N VAL A 25 17.30 -1.01 7.85
CA VAL A 25 16.28 -0.67 8.85
C VAL A 25 15.43 -1.89 9.20
N VAL A 26 15.04 -2.67 8.20
CA VAL A 26 14.30 -3.93 8.41
C VAL A 26 15.13 -4.92 9.23
N ALA A 27 16.42 -5.06 8.90
CA ALA A 27 17.34 -5.93 9.64
C ALA A 27 17.45 -5.51 11.10
N ASP A 28 17.52 -4.22 11.40
CA ASP A 28 17.57 -3.71 12.77
C ASP A 28 16.31 -4.05 13.55
N HIS A 29 15.14 -3.94 12.93
CA HIS A 29 13.86 -4.35 13.54
C HIS A 29 13.86 -5.84 13.88
N VAL A 30 14.38 -6.69 13.00
CA VAL A 30 14.48 -8.13 13.21
C VAL A 30 15.41 -8.44 14.39
N LEU A 31 16.60 -7.81 14.43
CA LEU A 31 17.55 -8.01 15.53
C LEU A 31 16.98 -7.57 16.87
N ASP A 32 16.29 -6.42 16.90
CA ASP A 32 15.64 -5.93 18.12
C ASP A 32 14.56 -6.90 18.61
N ALA A 33 13.78 -7.46 17.70
CA ALA A 33 12.76 -8.45 18.02
C ALA A 33 13.37 -9.73 18.60
N VAL A 34 14.47 -10.21 18.02
CA VAL A 34 15.19 -11.39 18.53
C VAL A 34 15.73 -11.13 19.94
N ARG A 35 16.36 -9.97 20.15
CA ARG A 35 16.90 -9.59 21.46
C ARG A 35 15.83 -9.44 22.53
N ALA A 36 14.63 -8.95 22.13
CA ALA A 36 13.51 -8.76 23.05
C ALA A 36 12.58 -9.99 23.15
N ASP A 37 12.91 -11.09 22.47
CA ASP A 37 12.11 -12.31 22.40
C ASP A 37 10.67 -12.04 21.93
N ARG A 38 10.52 -11.20 20.90
CA ARG A 38 9.22 -10.88 20.29
C ARG A 38 8.99 -11.74 19.05
N TYR A 39 7.79 -12.30 18.94
CA TYR A 39 7.42 -13.16 17.81
C TYR A 39 7.15 -12.34 16.53
N TRP A 40 6.41 -11.23 16.68
CA TRP A 40 6.02 -10.40 15.55
C TRP A 40 6.99 -9.26 15.30
N VAL A 41 7.32 -9.03 14.03
CA VAL A 41 8.19 -7.93 13.60
C VAL A 41 7.41 -7.07 12.60
N PHE A 42 7.23 -5.79 12.92
CA PHE A 42 6.49 -4.85 12.08
C PHE A 42 7.37 -3.66 11.70
N PRO A 43 8.20 -3.80 10.62
CA PRO A 43 9.04 -2.70 10.19
C PRO A 43 8.24 -1.53 9.56
N ASN A 44 7.00 -1.79 9.16
CA ASN A 44 6.10 -0.78 8.59
C ASN A 44 4.78 -0.76 9.39
N PRO A 45 4.72 -0.03 10.50
CA PRO A 45 3.54 -0.05 11.39
C PRO A 45 2.26 0.44 10.72
N ASP A 46 2.35 1.27 9.68
CA ASP A 46 1.19 1.76 8.92
C ASP A 46 0.38 0.61 8.31
N PHE A 47 1.05 -0.45 7.87
CA PHE A 47 0.38 -1.63 7.31
C PHE A 47 -0.32 -2.46 8.37
N VAL A 48 0.12 -2.38 9.63
CA VAL A 48 -0.53 -3.09 10.74
C VAL A 48 -1.95 -2.54 10.95
N GLU A 49 -2.13 -1.23 10.90
CA GLU A 49 -3.44 -0.60 11.03
C GLU A 49 -4.39 -1.06 9.93
N ILE A 50 -3.92 -1.14 8.69
CA ILE A 50 -4.71 -1.64 7.56
C ILE A 50 -5.13 -3.09 7.77
N ALA A 51 -4.20 -3.93 8.22
CA ALA A 51 -4.48 -5.35 8.49
C ALA A 51 -5.51 -5.51 9.63
N MET A 52 -5.36 -4.76 10.71
CA MET A 52 -6.27 -4.82 11.86
C MET A 52 -7.67 -4.37 11.47
N ASP A 53 -7.77 -3.29 10.68
CA ASP A 53 -9.05 -2.81 10.17
C ASP A 53 -9.75 -3.89 9.32
N ARG A 54 -8.98 -4.60 8.49
CA ARG A 54 -9.49 -5.70 7.68
C ARG A 54 -10.07 -6.81 8.55
N PHE A 55 -9.35 -7.23 9.59
CA PHE A 55 -9.84 -8.25 10.51
C PHE A 55 -11.10 -7.82 11.26
N GLN A 56 -11.16 -6.56 11.66
CA GLN A 56 -12.34 -6.02 12.32
C GLN A 56 -13.56 -6.06 11.39
N THR A 57 -13.43 -5.62 10.15
CA THR A 57 -14.53 -5.64 9.18
C THR A 57 -14.99 -7.06 8.86
N ILE A 58 -14.07 -8.03 8.79
CA ILE A 58 -14.42 -9.44 8.64
C ILE A 58 -15.26 -9.92 9.81
N GLY A 59 -14.84 -9.61 11.06
CA GLY A 59 -15.56 -9.99 12.27
C GLY A 59 -16.97 -9.39 12.37
N GLU A 60 -17.17 -8.21 11.80
CA GLU A 60 -18.44 -7.52 11.75
C GLU A 60 -19.33 -7.95 10.56
N GLY A 61 -18.81 -8.79 9.66
CA GLY A 61 -19.53 -9.23 8.48
C GLY A 61 -19.73 -8.16 7.43
N ILE A 62 -18.88 -7.14 7.40
CA ILE A 62 -18.92 -6.06 6.42
C ILE A 62 -18.21 -6.50 5.16
N ASP A 63 -18.82 -6.24 3.99
CA ASP A 63 -18.21 -6.55 2.72
C ASP A 63 -16.90 -5.79 2.51
N PRO A 64 -15.89 -6.42 1.85
CA PRO A 64 -14.61 -5.76 1.62
C PRO A 64 -14.76 -4.47 0.84
N GLN A 65 -14.09 -3.43 1.30
CA GLN A 65 -14.01 -2.15 0.61
C GLN A 65 -12.58 -1.86 0.16
N PRO A 66 -12.38 -1.20 -1.00
CA PRO A 66 -11.05 -0.80 -1.42
C PRO A 66 -10.42 0.14 -0.39
N VAL A 67 -9.12 -0.03 -0.16
CA VAL A 67 -8.36 0.87 0.70
C VAL A 67 -8.09 2.16 -0.08
N GLU A 68 -8.57 3.29 0.43
CA GLU A 68 -8.38 4.60 -0.22
C GLU A 68 -6.93 5.06 -0.13
N GLN A 69 -6.30 4.87 1.02
CA GLN A 69 -4.94 5.35 1.26
C GLN A 69 -4.03 4.21 1.67
N MET A 70 -3.07 3.87 0.80
CA MET A 70 -1.99 2.94 1.10
C MET A 70 -0.70 3.70 1.37
N PRO A 71 0.13 3.27 2.35
CA PRO A 71 1.41 3.91 2.60
C PRO A 71 2.30 3.92 1.34
N GLY A 72 2.88 5.08 1.03
CA GLY A 72 3.75 5.24 -0.14
C GLY A 72 3.02 5.37 -1.47
N MET A 73 1.69 5.36 -1.46
CA MET A 73 0.87 5.47 -2.67
C MET A 73 -0.02 6.70 -2.61
N PRO A 74 -0.38 7.32 -3.76
CA PRO A 74 -1.40 8.34 -3.80
C PRO A 74 -2.76 7.77 -3.37
N PRO A 75 -3.75 8.62 -2.99
CA PRO A 75 -5.09 8.13 -2.74
C PRO A 75 -5.66 7.35 -3.93
N ARG A 76 -6.40 6.29 -3.66
CA ARG A 76 -7.00 5.46 -4.70
C ARG A 76 -7.84 6.27 -5.67
N SER A 77 -8.59 7.25 -5.20
CA SER A 77 -9.40 8.14 -6.02
C SER A 77 -8.56 8.89 -7.05
N GLN A 78 -7.35 9.32 -6.69
CA GLN A 78 -6.43 9.98 -7.62
C GLN A 78 -5.96 9.02 -8.71
N ILE A 79 -5.58 7.79 -8.35
CA ILE A 79 -5.12 6.78 -9.31
C ILE A 79 -6.25 6.44 -10.29
N VAL A 80 -7.46 6.24 -9.77
CA VAL A 80 -8.64 5.98 -10.60
C VAL A 80 -8.91 7.14 -11.57
N ALA A 81 -8.80 8.38 -11.10
CA ALA A 81 -8.97 9.56 -11.94
C ALA A 81 -7.91 9.61 -13.06
N GLU A 82 -6.65 9.30 -12.75
CA GLU A 82 -5.57 9.24 -13.75
C GLU A 82 -5.84 8.15 -14.81
N VAL A 83 -6.29 6.98 -14.37
CA VAL A 83 -6.62 5.88 -15.28
C VAL A 83 -7.80 6.25 -16.18
N MET A 84 -8.85 6.84 -15.61
CA MET A 84 -10.02 7.27 -16.39
C MET A 84 -9.67 8.35 -17.40
N ALA A 85 -8.84 9.31 -17.01
CA ALA A 85 -8.37 10.35 -17.94
C ALA A 85 -7.53 9.74 -19.07
N ALA A 86 -6.70 8.76 -18.79
CA ALA A 86 -5.89 8.07 -19.80
C ALA A 86 -6.72 7.25 -20.78
N LEU A 87 -7.82 6.62 -20.29
CA LEU A 87 -8.66 5.75 -21.10
C LEU A 87 -9.75 6.54 -21.88
N PHE A 88 -10.34 7.57 -21.29
CA PHE A 88 -11.52 8.25 -21.80
C PHE A 88 -11.32 9.75 -22.04
N GLY A 89 -10.15 10.27 -21.75
CA GLY A 89 -9.86 11.70 -21.84
C GLY A 89 -10.27 12.44 -20.58
N THR A 90 -9.77 13.69 -20.48
CA THR A 90 -10.08 14.56 -19.34
C THR A 90 -11.46 15.19 -19.57
N PRO A 91 -12.37 15.20 -18.58
CA PRO A 91 -13.63 15.88 -18.71
C PRO A 91 -13.44 17.40 -18.84
N GLU A 92 -14.18 18.01 -19.74
CA GLU A 92 -14.16 19.46 -19.90
C GLU A 92 -15.01 20.17 -18.84
#